data_1ccac8acf77dc25b0835d6296c8976b9
#
_entry.id   1ccac8acf77dc25b0835d6296c8976b9
#
_cell.length_a   1.000
_cell.length_b   1.000
_cell.length_c   1.000
_cell.angle_alpha   90.00
_cell.angle_beta   90.00
_cell.angle_gamma   90.00
#
_symmetry.space_group_name_H-M   'P 1'
#
loop_
_entity.id
_entity.type
_entity.pdbx_description
1 polymer ?
#
loop_
_entity_poly.entity_id
_entity_poly.type
_entity_poly.pdbx_seq_one_letter_code
_entity_poly.pdbx_strand_id
1 'polypeptide(L)'
;MKIGINFCCVLAILSADALSLNANVTVPDSVAEPGVEQMDTLVVESNGEPEINSLFQLGSNVPTHLNVAAPAKKRPWLAGAEVVAEDLLFHVLTRYLIKEDYAQISWSSIKNNFKTGLLWDNDKFETNLFSHPYQGNLYYSSARSNGLNFWESAPYALLGSSIWEWFMETQPASINDIMSTTFGGMALGETTYRLSSLVLNGQARGWERASHELVAAFLNPVRAVNRLMTGEAW
;
A
#
# COMPACT_ATOMS: atom_id res chain seq x y z
N MET A 1 7.45 0.49 -35.11
CA MET A 1 7.12 -0.23 -33.87
C MET A 1 7.73 0.57 -32.74
N LYS A 2 6.98 1.52 -32.15
CA LYS A 2 7.44 2.31 -30.99
C LYS A 2 7.08 1.50 -29.77
N ILE A 3 8.07 1.09 -29.00
CA ILE A 3 7.87 0.43 -27.71
C ILE A 3 7.50 1.58 -26.75
N GLY A 4 6.20 1.74 -26.49
CA GLY A 4 5.72 2.62 -25.44
C GLY A 4 6.09 2.00 -24.09
N ILE A 5 7.17 2.49 -23.51
CA ILE A 5 7.54 2.12 -22.14
C ILE A 5 6.65 2.99 -21.25
N ASN A 6 5.57 2.43 -20.73
CA ASN A 6 4.73 3.08 -19.74
C ASN A 6 5.60 3.44 -18.52
N PHE A 7 5.54 4.67 -18.04
CA PHE A 7 6.31 5.15 -16.89
C PHE A 7 6.02 4.35 -15.61
N CYS A 8 4.80 3.81 -15.47
CA CYS A 8 4.48 2.83 -14.43
C CYS A 8 5.33 1.57 -14.54
N CYS A 9 5.65 1.10 -15.77
CA CYS A 9 6.54 -0.01 -15.99
C CYS A 9 7.99 0.29 -15.60
N VAL A 10 8.46 1.54 -15.75
CA VAL A 10 9.82 1.92 -15.36
C VAL A 10 10.00 1.85 -13.84
N LEU A 11 9.03 2.29 -13.05
CA LEU A 11 9.05 2.14 -11.59
C LEU A 11 8.88 0.68 -11.15
N ALA A 12 8.05 -0.09 -11.86
CA ALA A 12 7.88 -1.53 -11.59
C ALA A 12 9.10 -2.35 -12.04
N ILE A 13 9.78 -1.99 -13.14
CA ILE A 13 10.99 -2.66 -13.63
C ILE A 13 12.17 -2.38 -12.69
N LEU A 14 12.32 -1.16 -12.18
CA LEU A 14 13.34 -0.85 -11.17
C LEU A 14 13.12 -1.61 -9.85
N SER A 15 11.88 -2.04 -9.56
CA SER A 15 11.57 -2.89 -8.41
C SER A 15 11.80 -4.38 -8.67
N ALA A 16 11.67 -4.84 -9.91
CA ALA A 16 11.83 -6.26 -10.27
C ALA A 16 13.30 -6.67 -10.40
N ASP A 17 14.16 -5.81 -10.92
CA ASP A 17 15.59 -6.11 -11.07
C ASP A 17 16.36 -6.15 -9.74
N ALA A 18 15.83 -5.54 -8.68
CA ALA A 18 16.42 -5.61 -7.35
C ALA A 18 16.13 -6.93 -6.61
N LEU A 19 15.21 -7.75 -7.08
CA LEU A 19 14.79 -9.01 -6.45
C LEU A 19 15.44 -10.27 -7.06
N SER A 20 16.32 -10.14 -8.06
CA SER A 20 17.10 -11.26 -8.59
C SER A 20 18.39 -11.53 -7.80
N LEU A 21 18.38 -11.33 -6.48
CA LEU A 21 19.40 -11.87 -5.60
C LEU A 21 19.16 -13.37 -5.43
N ASN A 22 19.98 -14.17 -6.10
CA ASN A 22 20.11 -15.61 -5.96
C ASN A 22 20.22 -16.01 -4.47
N ALA A 23 19.11 -16.29 -3.84
CA ALA A 23 19.08 -17.05 -2.62
C ALA A 23 19.10 -18.54 -2.99
N ASN A 24 20.29 -19.11 -3.13
CA ASN A 24 20.50 -20.54 -3.02
C ASN A 24 20.17 -20.94 -1.57
N VAL A 25 18.92 -21.12 -1.26
CA VAL A 25 18.48 -21.80 -0.05
C VAL A 25 18.56 -23.30 -0.31
N THR A 26 19.68 -23.90 0.10
CA THR A 26 19.73 -25.34 0.28
C THR A 26 18.86 -25.67 1.49
N VAL A 27 17.71 -26.26 1.23
CA VAL A 27 16.86 -26.87 2.28
C VAL A 27 17.57 -28.16 2.72
N PRO A 28 17.92 -28.34 4.01
CA PRO A 28 18.39 -29.63 4.48
C PRO A 28 17.23 -30.60 4.52
N ASP A 29 17.36 -31.71 3.80
CA ASP A 29 16.50 -32.89 3.96
C ASP A 29 16.75 -33.50 5.36
N SER A 30 16.00 -33.08 6.33
CA SER A 30 15.62 -33.80 7.53
C SER A 30 15.08 -32.82 8.58
N VAL A 31 13.81 -32.51 8.52
CA VAL A 31 13.07 -32.10 9.69
C VAL A 31 12.22 -33.30 10.10
N ALA A 32 12.70 -34.02 11.07
CA ALA A 32 11.92 -35.02 11.77
C ALA A 32 10.70 -34.31 12.38
N GLU A 33 9.54 -34.88 12.15
CA GLU A 33 8.29 -34.42 12.80
C GLU A 33 8.48 -34.47 14.31
N PRO A 34 8.16 -33.40 15.06
CA PRO A 34 8.12 -33.50 16.51
C PRO A 34 6.96 -34.43 16.88
N GLY A 35 7.32 -35.54 17.54
CA GLY A 35 6.37 -36.51 18.06
C GLY A 35 5.33 -35.80 18.90
N VAL A 36 4.07 -36.18 18.69
CA VAL A 36 2.94 -35.84 19.55
C VAL A 36 3.23 -36.50 20.89
N GLU A 37 3.82 -35.76 21.83
CA GLU A 37 3.87 -36.16 23.24
C GLU A 37 2.43 -36.19 23.73
N GLN A 38 2.04 -37.38 24.16
CA GLN A 38 0.82 -37.64 24.91
C GLN A 38 0.74 -36.65 26.07
N MET A 39 -0.26 -35.81 26.03
CA MET A 39 -0.61 -34.96 27.16
C MET A 39 -1.20 -35.85 28.22
N ASP A 40 -0.32 -36.31 29.16
CA ASP A 40 -0.77 -36.98 30.37
C ASP A 40 -1.75 -36.06 31.09
N THR A 41 -2.94 -36.59 31.28
CA THR A 41 -3.99 -35.98 32.10
C THR A 41 -3.46 -35.91 33.52
N LEU A 42 -2.90 -34.79 33.94
CA LEU A 42 -2.65 -34.50 35.34
C LEU A 42 -4.01 -34.39 36.03
N VAL A 43 -4.39 -35.48 36.71
CA VAL A 43 -5.45 -35.48 37.71
C VAL A 43 -4.94 -34.65 38.88
N VAL A 44 -5.35 -33.38 38.91
CA VAL A 44 -5.10 -32.52 40.07
C VAL A 44 -6.15 -32.89 41.11
N GLU A 45 -5.70 -33.64 42.14
CA GLU A 45 -6.47 -33.77 43.37
C GLU A 45 -6.67 -32.39 43.98
N SER A 46 -7.91 -31.95 44.00
CA SER A 46 -8.31 -30.68 44.58
C SER A 46 -8.38 -30.78 46.09
N ASN A 47 -7.30 -30.40 46.76
CA ASN A 47 -7.36 -30.03 48.16
C ASN A 47 -6.62 -28.70 48.33
N GLY A 48 -7.35 -27.63 48.17
CA GLY A 48 -6.89 -26.25 48.31
C GLY A 48 -7.52 -25.37 47.25
N GLU A 49 -8.25 -24.34 47.67
CA GLU A 49 -8.79 -23.33 46.75
C GLU A 49 -7.62 -22.77 45.93
N PRO A 50 -7.66 -22.80 44.58
CA PRO A 50 -6.64 -22.15 43.78
C PRO A 50 -6.70 -20.67 44.09
N GLU A 51 -5.56 -20.12 44.51
CA GLU A 51 -5.42 -18.67 44.64
C GLU A 51 -5.62 -18.01 43.26
N ILE A 52 -6.86 -17.71 42.94
CA ILE A 52 -7.25 -16.91 41.76
C ILE A 52 -6.48 -15.58 41.76
N ASN A 53 -6.05 -15.11 42.92
CA ASN A 53 -5.19 -13.95 43.09
C ASN A 53 -3.82 -14.06 42.44
N SER A 54 -3.24 -15.29 42.32
CA SER A 54 -1.94 -15.47 41.66
C SER A 54 -2.02 -15.31 40.14
N LEU A 55 -3.14 -15.73 39.54
CA LEU A 55 -3.39 -15.52 38.12
C LEU A 55 -3.67 -14.06 37.78
N PHE A 56 -4.29 -13.32 38.69
CA PHE A 56 -4.48 -11.86 38.55
C PHE A 56 -3.17 -11.10 38.74
N GLN A 57 -2.23 -11.57 39.55
CA GLN A 57 -0.91 -10.92 39.70
C GLN A 57 0.01 -11.19 38.52
N LEU A 58 -0.12 -12.30 37.79
CA LEU A 58 0.58 -12.50 36.51
C LEU A 58 0.08 -11.53 35.44
N GLY A 59 -1.17 -11.10 35.49
CA GLY A 59 -1.72 -10.07 34.58
C GLY A 59 -1.28 -8.64 34.90
N SER A 60 -0.82 -8.37 36.14
CA SER A 60 -0.40 -7.01 36.56
C SER A 60 1.05 -6.66 36.18
N ASN A 61 1.87 -7.65 35.81
CA ASN A 61 3.23 -7.45 35.33
C ASN A 61 3.36 -7.36 33.81
N VAL A 62 2.26 -7.24 33.07
CA VAL A 62 2.30 -6.79 31.68
C VAL A 62 2.84 -5.37 31.73
N PRO A 63 4.02 -5.08 31.09
CA PRO A 63 4.55 -3.73 31.07
C PRO A 63 3.48 -2.80 30.51
N THR A 64 2.92 -1.94 31.35
CA THR A 64 1.96 -0.89 30.96
C THR A 64 2.61 0.20 30.06
N HIS A 65 3.82 -0.06 29.59
CA HIS A 65 4.54 0.75 28.63
C HIS A 65 4.40 0.26 27.19
N LEU A 66 3.28 -0.34 26.84
CA LEU A 66 2.82 -0.18 25.47
C LEU A 66 2.48 1.31 25.36
N ASN A 67 3.49 2.10 24.95
CA ASN A 67 3.27 3.41 24.41
C ASN A 67 2.36 3.21 23.21
N VAL A 68 1.06 3.14 23.44
CA VAL A 68 0.07 3.25 22.38
C VAL A 68 0.29 4.66 21.86
N ALA A 69 1.06 4.76 20.78
CA ALA A 69 1.29 6.03 20.11
C ALA A 69 -0.08 6.70 19.96
N ALA A 70 -0.17 7.96 20.38
CA ALA A 70 -1.40 8.71 20.26
C ALA A 70 -1.94 8.55 18.83
N PRO A 71 -3.25 8.36 18.65
CA PRO A 71 -3.80 8.13 17.34
C PRO A 71 -3.37 9.27 16.40
N ALA A 72 -2.80 8.90 15.27
CA ALA A 72 -2.32 9.86 14.29
C ALA A 72 -3.44 10.84 13.92
N LYS A 73 -3.14 12.12 13.84
CA LYS A 73 -4.12 13.14 13.46
C LYS A 73 -4.61 12.86 12.04
N LYS A 74 -5.91 12.60 11.89
CA LYS A 74 -6.53 12.36 10.59
C LYS A 74 -6.59 13.66 9.76
N ARG A 75 -6.17 13.57 8.50
CA ARG A 75 -6.15 14.69 7.55
C ARG A 75 -6.86 14.30 6.23
N PRO A 76 -8.18 14.03 6.26
CA PRO A 76 -8.91 13.52 5.09
C PRO A 76 -8.85 14.47 3.89
N TRP A 77 -8.92 15.78 4.12
CA TRP A 77 -8.83 16.77 3.04
C TRP A 77 -7.46 16.79 2.36
N LEU A 78 -6.39 16.62 3.13
CA LEU A 78 -5.04 16.53 2.58
C LEU A 78 -4.89 15.26 1.74
N ALA A 79 -5.38 14.13 2.22
CA ALA A 79 -5.41 12.89 1.46
C ALA A 79 -6.12 13.06 0.10
N GLY A 80 -7.29 13.70 0.09
CA GLY A 80 -8.00 13.99 -1.17
C GLY A 80 -7.25 14.92 -2.11
N ALA A 81 -6.59 15.94 -1.56
CA ALA A 81 -5.77 16.86 -2.35
C ALA A 81 -4.54 16.15 -2.95
N GLU A 82 -3.92 15.23 -2.21
CA GLU A 82 -2.81 14.41 -2.70
C GLU A 82 -3.25 13.50 -3.85
N VAL A 83 -4.38 12.80 -3.73
CA VAL A 83 -4.94 11.98 -4.82
C VAL A 83 -5.14 12.80 -6.09
N VAL A 84 -5.75 13.98 -5.99
CA VAL A 84 -5.92 14.87 -7.16
C VAL A 84 -4.56 15.34 -7.71
N ALA A 85 -3.60 15.64 -6.84
CA ALA A 85 -2.27 16.04 -7.27
C ALA A 85 -1.51 14.91 -7.98
N GLU A 86 -1.67 13.67 -7.53
CA GLU A 86 -1.12 12.47 -8.17
C GLU A 86 -1.71 12.27 -9.57
N ASP A 87 -3.03 12.37 -9.73
CA ASP A 87 -3.70 12.28 -11.03
C ASP A 87 -3.20 13.37 -11.99
N LEU A 88 -3.13 14.60 -11.51
CA LEU A 88 -2.61 15.71 -12.32
C LEU A 88 -1.14 15.50 -12.71
N LEU A 89 -0.32 15.02 -11.78
CA LEU A 89 1.09 14.72 -12.06
C LEU A 89 1.22 13.62 -13.13
N PHE A 90 0.50 12.50 -12.96
CA PHE A 90 0.51 11.42 -13.94
C PHE A 90 -0.02 11.88 -15.29
N HIS A 91 -1.09 12.66 -15.31
CA HIS A 91 -1.63 13.19 -16.55
C HIS A 91 -0.64 14.11 -17.27
N VAL A 92 0.04 15.01 -16.54
CA VAL A 92 1.08 15.87 -17.12
C VAL A 92 2.24 15.05 -17.67
N LEU A 93 2.71 14.05 -16.93
CA LEU A 93 3.79 13.17 -17.37
C LEU A 93 3.39 12.37 -18.62
N THR A 94 2.23 11.73 -18.63
CA THR A 94 1.76 10.92 -19.76
C THR A 94 1.46 11.77 -20.99
N ARG A 95 0.89 12.95 -20.81
CA ARG A 95 0.51 13.85 -21.89
C ARG A 95 1.70 14.55 -22.57
N TYR A 96 2.61 15.10 -21.76
CA TYR A 96 3.65 16.00 -22.29
C TYR A 96 5.02 15.31 -22.40
N LEU A 97 5.37 14.41 -21.49
CA LEU A 97 6.67 13.75 -21.48
C LEU A 97 6.62 12.44 -22.26
N ILE A 98 5.69 11.55 -21.98
CA ILE A 98 5.55 10.26 -22.64
C ILE A 98 4.80 10.40 -23.98
N LYS A 99 3.85 11.34 -24.03
CA LYS A 99 3.01 11.68 -25.21
C LYS A 99 2.10 10.52 -25.62
N GLU A 100 1.45 9.92 -24.64
CA GLU A 100 0.45 8.88 -24.87
C GLU A 100 -0.81 9.44 -25.50
N ASP A 101 -1.38 8.72 -26.46
CA ASP A 101 -2.57 9.16 -27.20
C ASP A 101 -3.81 9.24 -26.28
N TYR A 102 -3.93 8.31 -25.32
CA TYR A 102 -5.05 8.34 -24.37
C TYR A 102 -5.06 9.57 -23.46
N ALA A 103 -3.88 10.16 -23.19
CA ALA A 103 -3.75 11.34 -22.35
C ALA A 103 -4.03 12.67 -23.08
N GLN A 104 -4.33 12.64 -24.40
CA GLN A 104 -4.61 13.85 -25.19
C GLN A 104 -6.07 14.29 -25.00
N ILE A 105 -6.50 14.45 -23.75
CA ILE A 105 -7.88 14.82 -23.40
C ILE A 105 -8.31 16.16 -23.97
N SER A 106 -9.59 16.24 -24.27
CA SER A 106 -10.30 17.44 -24.73
C SER A 106 -11.65 17.52 -24.05
N TRP A 107 -12.30 18.67 -24.11
CA TRP A 107 -13.66 18.79 -23.59
C TRP A 107 -14.66 17.86 -24.29
N SER A 108 -14.41 17.55 -25.57
CA SER A 108 -15.22 16.59 -26.33
C SER A 108 -15.02 15.17 -25.88
N SER A 109 -13.76 14.76 -25.56
CA SER A 109 -13.49 13.40 -25.05
C SER A 109 -14.12 13.18 -23.68
N ILE A 110 -13.99 14.15 -22.76
CA ILE A 110 -14.64 14.11 -21.45
C ILE A 110 -16.16 13.97 -21.57
N LYS A 111 -16.80 14.80 -22.40
CA LYS A 111 -18.24 14.67 -22.64
C LYS A 111 -18.63 13.32 -23.23
N ASN A 112 -17.79 12.77 -24.12
CA ASN A 112 -18.02 11.45 -24.70
C ASN A 112 -17.94 10.35 -23.63
N ASN A 113 -16.98 10.43 -22.71
CA ASN A 113 -16.86 9.47 -21.59
C ASN A 113 -18.16 9.44 -20.77
N PHE A 114 -18.68 10.61 -20.36
CA PHE A 114 -19.95 10.70 -19.64
C PHE A 114 -21.16 10.25 -20.46
N LYS A 115 -21.16 10.45 -21.78
CA LYS A 115 -22.25 10.00 -22.65
C LYS A 115 -22.24 8.50 -22.87
N THR A 116 -21.05 7.90 -23.02
CA THR A 116 -20.86 6.47 -23.26
C THR A 116 -21.09 5.69 -21.99
N GLY A 117 -20.68 6.23 -20.83
CA GLY A 117 -20.76 5.54 -19.53
C GLY A 117 -19.64 4.53 -19.36
N LEU A 118 -19.86 3.61 -18.42
CA LEU A 118 -18.88 2.58 -18.05
C LEU A 118 -18.92 1.42 -19.06
N LEU A 119 -17.75 1.03 -19.53
CA LEU A 119 -17.55 -0.13 -20.41
C LEU A 119 -16.56 -1.13 -19.76
N TRP A 120 -16.56 -2.35 -20.28
CA TRP A 120 -15.48 -3.29 -20.04
C TRP A 120 -14.50 -3.17 -21.19
N ASP A 121 -13.26 -2.79 -20.94
CA ASP A 121 -12.26 -2.65 -21.98
C ASP A 121 -11.39 -3.92 -22.17
N ASN A 122 -10.46 -3.85 -23.12
CA ASN A 122 -9.55 -4.93 -23.46
C ASN A 122 -8.09 -4.55 -23.21
N ASP A 123 -7.83 -3.86 -22.12
CA ASP A 123 -6.48 -3.49 -21.74
C ASP A 123 -5.58 -4.71 -21.59
N LYS A 124 -4.27 -4.47 -21.77
CA LYS A 124 -3.29 -5.54 -21.63
C LYS A 124 -3.30 -6.10 -20.22
N PHE A 125 -3.04 -7.39 -20.11
CA PHE A 125 -2.97 -8.08 -18.82
C PHE A 125 -2.01 -7.38 -17.84
N GLU A 126 -0.85 -6.90 -18.35
CA GLU A 126 0.14 -6.20 -17.53
C GLU A 126 -0.40 -4.88 -16.98
N THR A 127 -1.21 -4.16 -17.74
CA THR A 127 -1.85 -2.92 -17.31
C THR A 127 -2.79 -3.20 -16.14
N ASN A 128 -3.69 -4.17 -16.32
CA ASN A 128 -4.66 -4.54 -15.30
C ASN A 128 -4.05 -5.17 -14.04
N LEU A 129 -2.93 -5.92 -14.19
CA LEU A 129 -2.31 -6.62 -13.06
C LEU A 129 -1.30 -5.77 -12.29
N PHE A 130 -0.60 -4.85 -12.96
CA PHE A 130 0.49 -4.09 -12.34
C PHE A 130 0.24 -2.59 -12.32
N SER A 131 -0.14 -1.99 -13.47
CA SER A 131 -0.22 -0.52 -13.57
C SER A 131 -1.37 0.03 -12.72
N HIS A 132 -2.57 -0.48 -12.89
CA HIS A 132 -3.75 -0.05 -12.14
C HIS A 132 -3.63 -0.33 -10.63
N PRO A 133 -3.22 -1.53 -10.16
CA PRO A 133 -2.98 -1.76 -8.74
C PRO A 133 -1.90 -0.86 -8.15
N TYR A 134 -0.84 -0.56 -8.91
CA TYR A 134 0.21 0.34 -8.43
C TYR A 134 -0.29 1.79 -8.32
N GLN A 135 -1.04 2.28 -9.29
CA GLN A 135 -1.66 3.60 -9.23
C GLN A 135 -2.63 3.70 -8.05
N GLY A 136 -3.48 2.70 -7.88
CA GLY A 136 -4.39 2.61 -6.74
C GLY A 136 -3.67 2.53 -5.38
N ASN A 137 -2.49 1.87 -5.33
CA ASN A 137 -1.63 1.88 -4.14
C ASN A 137 -1.21 3.29 -3.74
N LEU A 138 -0.89 4.17 -4.69
CA LEU A 138 -0.51 5.55 -4.38
C LEU A 138 -1.70 6.31 -3.78
N TYR A 139 -2.88 6.26 -4.42
CA TYR A 139 -4.10 6.87 -3.90
C TYR A 139 -4.48 6.37 -2.50
N TYR A 140 -4.42 5.06 -2.30
CA TYR A 140 -4.68 4.46 -1.00
C TYR A 140 -3.67 4.91 0.06
N SER A 141 -2.38 4.96 -0.33
CA SER A 141 -1.28 5.36 0.54
C SER A 141 -1.34 6.83 0.95
N SER A 142 -1.89 7.70 0.11
CA SER A 142 -2.18 9.10 0.47
C SER A 142 -3.11 9.16 1.67
N ALA A 143 -4.18 8.39 1.67
CA ALA A 143 -5.10 8.33 2.79
C ALA A 143 -4.48 7.70 4.05
N ARG A 144 -3.78 6.57 3.90
CA ARG A 144 -3.11 5.89 5.03
C ARG A 144 -2.05 6.78 5.68
N SER A 145 -1.27 7.49 4.88
CA SER A 145 -0.21 8.39 5.36
C SER A 145 -0.77 9.62 6.08
N ASN A 146 -2.01 9.97 5.79
CA ASN A 146 -2.74 11.04 6.46
C ASN A 146 -3.58 10.57 7.66
N GLY A 147 -3.26 9.39 8.22
CA GLY A 147 -3.80 8.89 9.48
C GLY A 147 -5.16 8.20 9.38
N LEU A 148 -5.65 7.91 8.17
CA LEU A 148 -6.88 7.17 7.97
C LEU A 148 -6.62 5.67 8.18
N ASN A 149 -7.62 4.94 8.67
CA ASN A 149 -7.54 3.49 8.83
C ASN A 149 -7.76 2.77 7.48
N PHE A 150 -7.66 1.43 7.48
CA PHE A 150 -7.82 0.61 6.27
C PHE A 150 -9.10 0.94 5.49
N TRP A 151 -10.25 0.90 6.15
CA TRP A 151 -11.55 1.11 5.50
C TRP A 151 -11.80 2.57 5.12
N GLU A 152 -11.29 3.50 5.92
CA GLU A 152 -11.37 4.94 5.62
C GLU A 152 -10.50 5.33 4.42
N SER A 153 -9.45 4.55 4.11
CA SER A 153 -8.54 4.79 2.98
C SER A 153 -9.07 4.19 1.67
N ALA A 154 -9.90 3.15 1.73
CA ALA A 154 -10.45 2.50 0.54
C ALA A 154 -11.17 3.44 -0.44
N PRO A 155 -12.02 4.39 0.01
CA PRO A 155 -12.68 5.35 -0.89
C PRO A 155 -11.73 6.23 -1.69
N TYR A 156 -10.50 6.45 -1.23
CA TYR A 156 -9.52 7.30 -1.93
C TYR A 156 -8.92 6.58 -3.15
N ALA A 157 -8.73 5.26 -3.08
CA ALA A 157 -8.36 4.47 -4.26
C ALA A 157 -9.46 4.51 -5.32
N LEU A 158 -10.72 4.39 -4.91
CA LEU A 158 -11.87 4.53 -5.82
C LEU A 158 -11.99 5.95 -6.38
N LEU A 159 -11.76 6.98 -5.56
CA LEU A 159 -11.82 8.38 -5.97
C LEU A 159 -10.77 8.68 -7.05
N GLY A 160 -9.51 8.34 -6.82
CA GLY A 160 -8.43 8.55 -7.79
C GLY A 160 -8.69 7.79 -9.08
N SER A 161 -9.03 6.49 -8.98
CA SER A 161 -9.40 5.70 -10.16
C SER A 161 -10.54 6.34 -10.95
N SER A 162 -11.58 6.83 -10.27
CA SER A 162 -12.72 7.47 -10.93
C SER A 162 -12.33 8.80 -11.59
N ILE A 163 -11.48 9.61 -10.96
CA ILE A 163 -10.99 10.86 -11.55
C ILE A 163 -10.19 10.55 -12.82
N TRP A 164 -9.31 9.56 -12.75
CA TRP A 164 -8.50 9.14 -13.90
C TRP A 164 -9.38 8.71 -15.07
N GLU A 165 -10.27 7.76 -14.89
CA GLU A 165 -11.12 7.19 -15.92
C GLU A 165 -12.07 8.21 -16.58
N TRP A 166 -12.64 9.11 -15.80
CA TRP A 166 -13.61 10.06 -16.33
C TRP A 166 -13.00 11.32 -16.93
N PHE A 167 -11.84 11.75 -16.45
CA PHE A 167 -11.31 13.08 -16.76
C PHE A 167 -9.90 13.08 -17.35
N MET A 168 -9.09 12.01 -17.16
CA MET A 168 -7.68 12.02 -17.55
C MET A 168 -7.39 11.17 -18.79
N GLU A 169 -8.40 10.46 -19.31
CA GLU A 169 -8.31 9.64 -20.52
C GLU A 169 -9.28 10.07 -21.60
N THR A 170 -8.92 9.77 -22.87
CA THR A 170 -9.78 10.02 -24.04
C THR A 170 -10.75 8.88 -24.29
N GLN A 171 -10.51 7.71 -23.69
CA GLN A 171 -11.31 6.50 -23.81
C GLN A 171 -12.49 6.56 -22.83
N PRO A 172 -13.58 5.84 -23.10
CA PRO A 172 -14.68 5.72 -22.14
C PRO A 172 -14.22 5.02 -20.87
N ALA A 173 -14.78 5.44 -19.73
CA ALA A 173 -14.41 4.93 -18.42
C ALA A 173 -14.59 3.40 -18.33
N SER A 174 -13.60 2.72 -17.80
CA SER A 174 -13.51 1.25 -17.75
C SER A 174 -13.87 0.70 -16.36
N ILE A 175 -14.78 -0.29 -16.31
CA ILE A 175 -15.15 -0.96 -15.06
C ILE A 175 -13.99 -1.79 -14.52
N ASN A 176 -13.30 -2.57 -15.39
CA ASN A 176 -12.20 -3.43 -14.96
C ASN A 176 -11.04 -2.61 -14.39
N ASP A 177 -10.79 -1.42 -14.93
CA ASP A 177 -9.70 -0.56 -14.47
C ASP A 177 -10.04 0.11 -13.13
N ILE A 178 -11.28 0.58 -12.98
CA ILE A 178 -11.78 1.06 -11.68
C ILE A 178 -11.68 -0.04 -10.62
N MET A 179 -12.07 -1.27 -10.95
CA MET A 179 -12.00 -2.40 -10.02
C MET A 179 -10.56 -2.78 -9.71
N SER A 180 -9.70 -2.91 -10.73
CA SER A 180 -8.30 -3.28 -10.60
C SER A 180 -7.52 -2.22 -9.80
N THR A 181 -7.70 -0.95 -10.11
CA THR A 181 -7.10 0.18 -9.38
C THR A 181 -7.58 0.22 -7.94
N THR A 182 -8.88 0.06 -7.70
CA THR A 182 -9.43 0.16 -6.34
C THR A 182 -9.01 -1.01 -5.48
N PHE A 183 -9.35 -2.24 -5.87
CA PHE A 183 -9.10 -3.42 -5.03
C PHE A 183 -7.62 -3.83 -5.01
N GLY A 184 -6.96 -3.78 -6.16
CA GLY A 184 -5.53 -4.02 -6.26
C GLY A 184 -4.73 -2.96 -5.50
N GLY A 185 -5.16 -1.70 -5.60
CA GLY A 185 -4.60 -0.59 -4.85
C GLY A 185 -4.74 -0.72 -3.34
N MET A 186 -5.90 -1.14 -2.85
CA MET A 186 -6.11 -1.43 -1.43
C MET A 186 -5.19 -2.53 -0.93
N ALA A 187 -5.10 -3.65 -1.67
CA ALA A 187 -4.29 -4.80 -1.28
C ALA A 187 -2.79 -4.46 -1.28
N LEU A 188 -2.31 -3.87 -2.37
CA LEU A 188 -0.91 -3.48 -2.52
C LEU A 188 -0.55 -2.32 -1.58
N GLY A 189 -1.42 -1.32 -1.47
CA GLY A 189 -1.21 -0.14 -0.65
C GLY A 189 -1.14 -0.46 0.85
N GLU A 190 -2.01 -1.30 1.36
CA GLU A 190 -1.93 -1.74 2.76
C GLU A 190 -0.68 -2.59 3.00
N THR A 191 -0.31 -3.45 2.04
CA THR A 191 0.91 -4.25 2.15
C THR A 191 2.15 -3.36 2.22
N THR A 192 2.32 -2.46 1.27
CA THR A 192 3.49 -1.55 1.22
C THR A 192 3.52 -0.59 2.40
N TYR A 193 2.35 -0.10 2.85
CA TYR A 193 2.25 0.74 4.04
C TYR A 193 2.72 0.00 5.30
N ARG A 194 2.29 -1.27 5.50
CA ARG A 194 2.73 -2.08 6.63
C ARG A 194 4.21 -2.43 6.56
N LEU A 195 4.69 -2.85 5.38
CA LEU A 195 6.11 -3.13 5.18
C LEU A 195 6.98 -1.91 5.47
N SER A 196 6.60 -0.73 4.97
CA SER A 196 7.30 0.51 5.28
C SER A 196 7.25 0.83 6.79
N SER A 197 6.17 0.48 7.49
CA SER A 197 6.05 0.66 8.94
C SER A 197 6.99 -0.24 9.73
N LEU A 198 7.23 -1.48 9.25
CA LEU A 198 8.17 -2.41 9.89
C LEU A 198 9.62 -1.95 9.75
N VAL A 199 9.94 -1.30 8.62
CA VAL A 199 11.29 -0.78 8.37
C VAL A 199 11.57 0.47 9.20
N LEU A 200 10.58 1.35 9.38
CA LEU A 200 10.75 2.62 10.08
C LEU A 200 11.01 2.39 11.58
N ASN A 201 12.15 2.89 12.06
CA ASN A 201 12.54 2.84 13.46
C ASN A 201 12.64 4.25 14.04
N GLY A 202 11.71 4.61 14.92
CA GLY A 202 11.68 5.93 15.56
C GLY A 202 12.86 6.23 16.49
N GLN A 203 13.65 5.22 16.88
CA GLN A 203 14.82 5.38 17.74
C GLN A 203 16.13 5.51 16.95
N ALA A 204 16.13 5.13 15.66
CA ALA A 204 17.31 5.23 14.81
C ALA A 204 17.74 6.69 14.60
N ARG A 205 19.04 6.92 14.47
CA ARG A 205 19.63 8.26 14.29
C ARG A 205 20.72 8.23 13.21
N GLY A 206 21.00 9.41 12.63
CA GLY A 206 22.04 9.56 11.64
C GLY A 206 21.84 8.66 10.41
N TRP A 207 22.88 7.97 9.99
CA TRP A 207 22.84 7.12 8.80
C TRP A 207 21.91 5.92 8.90
N GLU A 208 21.74 5.35 10.09
CA GLU A 208 20.77 4.28 10.33
C GLU A 208 19.35 4.76 10.04
N ARG A 209 18.97 5.92 10.55
CA ARG A 209 17.67 6.54 10.26
C ARG A 209 17.50 6.83 8.78
N ALA A 210 18.50 7.43 8.13
CA ALA A 210 18.45 7.72 6.71
C ALA A 210 18.25 6.46 5.86
N SER A 211 18.90 5.35 6.20
CA SER A 211 18.71 4.07 5.50
C SER A 211 17.31 3.50 5.67
N HIS A 212 16.74 3.58 6.87
CA HIS A 212 15.36 3.15 7.12
C HIS A 212 14.34 4.01 6.35
N GLU A 213 14.52 5.33 6.35
CA GLU A 213 13.66 6.23 5.57
C GLU A 213 13.78 5.97 4.06
N LEU A 214 14.98 5.69 3.55
CA LEU A 214 15.18 5.38 2.14
C LEU A 214 14.49 4.06 1.74
N VAL A 215 14.65 3.00 2.53
CA VAL A 215 13.97 1.72 2.27
C VAL A 215 12.45 1.87 2.39
N ALA A 216 11.99 2.61 3.39
CA ALA A 216 10.56 2.89 3.55
C ALA A 216 10.00 3.73 2.37
N ALA A 217 10.79 4.66 1.84
CA ALA A 217 10.45 5.46 0.66
C ALA A 217 10.34 4.60 -0.60
N PHE A 218 11.22 3.63 -0.75
CA PHE A 218 11.14 2.67 -1.86
C PHE A 218 9.88 1.81 -1.77
N LEU A 219 9.52 1.35 -0.59
CA LEU A 219 8.32 0.55 -0.34
C LEU A 219 7.03 1.37 -0.53
N ASN A 220 7.02 2.60 -0.04
CA ASN A 220 5.85 3.47 -0.11
C ASN A 220 6.26 4.94 -0.31
N PRO A 221 6.41 5.40 -1.57
CA PRO A 221 6.89 6.74 -1.88
C PRO A 221 5.96 7.85 -1.39
N VAL A 222 4.66 7.65 -1.43
CA VAL A 222 3.69 8.65 -0.95
C VAL A 222 3.85 8.86 0.55
N ARG A 223 4.02 7.79 1.31
CA ARG A 223 4.30 7.89 2.74
C ARG A 223 5.60 8.65 3.01
N ALA A 224 6.63 8.40 2.21
CA ALA A 224 7.89 9.13 2.36
C ALA A 224 7.71 10.62 2.14
N VAL A 225 6.99 11.04 1.11
CA VAL A 225 6.66 12.45 0.86
C VAL A 225 5.90 13.04 2.04
N ASN A 226 4.88 12.36 2.55
CA ASN A 226 4.13 12.80 3.72
C ASN A 226 5.02 12.97 4.96
N ARG A 227 5.92 12.02 5.23
CA ARG A 227 6.87 12.10 6.34
C ARG A 227 7.86 13.25 6.21
N LEU A 228 8.31 13.54 4.99
CA LEU A 228 9.14 14.70 4.71
C LEU A 228 8.37 16.01 4.96
N MET A 229 7.14 16.10 4.50
CA MET A 229 6.29 17.29 4.67
C MET A 229 5.90 17.55 6.12
N THR A 230 5.71 16.49 6.91
CA THR A 230 5.32 16.58 8.32
C THR A 230 6.51 16.70 9.27
N GLY A 231 7.73 16.56 8.79
CA GLY A 231 8.95 16.58 9.62
C GLY A 231 9.19 15.27 10.38
N GLU A 232 8.44 14.22 10.10
CA GLU A 232 8.61 12.91 10.75
C GLU A 232 9.87 12.16 10.28
N ALA A 233 10.44 12.54 9.14
CA ALA A 233 11.62 11.89 8.56
C ALA A 233 12.95 12.35 9.21
N TRP A 234 12.96 13.43 9.99
CA TRP A 234 14.13 13.97 10.71
C TRP A 234 13.91 14.30 12.16
#